data_caad11f5f82e9e6cbe7e6ec2e6a07ee7
#
_entry.id   caad11f5f82e9e6cbe7e6ec2e6a07ee7
#
_cell.length_a   1.000
_cell.length_b   1.000
_cell.length_c   1.000
_cell.angle_alpha   90.00
_cell.angle_beta   90.00
_cell.angle_gamma   90.00
#
_symmetry.space_group_name_H-M   'P 1'
#
loop_
_entity.id
_entity.type
_entity.pdbx_description
1 polymer ?
#
loop_
_entity_poly.entity_id
_entity_poly.type
_entity_poly.pdbx_seq_one_letter_code
_entity_poly.pdbx_strand_id
1 'polypeptide(L)'
;MSGVTCCLRFPGQLNCDLRKIAVNLVPFPRLHFFMTGFAPLTSRGSQQYRALTVPELTQQMFDAKNMMCAADPRHGRYLTAAALFRGRMSTKEVDEQMLNVQNKNSSYFVEWIPNNIKASVCDIPPKGLKMAVAFAGNSTAIQEMFKRVAEYFTAMFRRKAFLHWYTGEGMDEMEFTEAESNMNDLVSEYQQYQ
;
A
#
# COMPACT_ATOMS: atom_id res chain seq x y z
N MET A 1 -7.77 6.38 -4.30
CA MET A 1 -7.77 6.55 -5.78
C MET A 1 -7.54 8.00 -6.23
N SER A 2 -8.22 9.00 -5.64
CA SER A 2 -8.01 10.40 -6.00
C SER A 2 -6.56 10.88 -5.86
N GLY A 3 -5.84 10.45 -4.83
CA GLY A 3 -4.44 10.78 -4.64
C GLY A 3 -3.51 10.16 -5.67
N VAL A 4 -3.78 8.95 -6.11
CA VAL A 4 -2.95 8.23 -7.10
C VAL A 4 -3.05 8.88 -8.48
N THR A 5 -4.22 9.39 -8.85
CA THR A 5 -4.46 10.06 -10.14
C THR A 5 -4.22 11.57 -10.09
N CYS A 6 -3.85 12.11 -8.93
CA CYS A 6 -3.66 13.54 -8.73
C CYS A 6 -2.66 14.15 -9.73
N CYS A 7 -1.53 13.49 -9.95
CA CYS A 7 -0.48 13.97 -10.85
C CYS A 7 -0.89 13.97 -12.33
N LEU A 8 -1.88 13.16 -12.71
CA LEU A 8 -2.46 13.19 -14.06
C LEU A 8 -3.47 14.32 -14.25
N ARG A 9 -4.15 14.74 -13.18
CA ARG A 9 -5.24 15.70 -13.22
C ARG A 9 -4.80 17.14 -12.92
N PHE A 10 -3.74 17.31 -12.16
CA PHE A 10 -3.30 18.61 -11.66
C PHE A 10 -1.81 18.82 -11.86
N PRO A 11 -1.34 20.07 -12.03
CA PRO A 11 0.08 20.38 -12.07
C PRO A 11 0.72 20.18 -10.69
N GLY A 12 2.01 19.84 -10.65
CA GLY A 12 2.76 19.62 -9.44
C GLY A 12 4.25 19.90 -9.61
N GLN A 13 4.94 20.10 -8.49
CA GLN A 13 6.39 20.32 -8.47
C GLN A 13 7.18 19.05 -8.78
N LEU A 14 6.64 17.91 -8.36
CA LEU A 14 7.28 16.61 -8.53
C LEU A 14 6.20 15.61 -8.94
N ASN A 15 5.93 15.53 -10.25
CA ASN A 15 4.89 14.67 -10.80
C ASN A 15 5.32 13.23 -10.94
N CYS A 16 4.38 12.34 -10.67
CA CYS A 16 4.53 10.90 -10.82
C CYS A 16 3.27 10.33 -11.46
N ASP A 17 3.38 9.77 -12.66
CA ASP A 17 2.24 9.11 -13.32
C ASP A 17 2.08 7.65 -12.84
N LEU A 18 1.02 6.99 -13.29
CA LEU A 18 0.74 5.60 -12.89
C LEU A 18 1.85 4.63 -13.32
N ARG A 19 2.46 4.85 -14.48
CA ARG A 19 3.56 4.02 -14.97
C ARG A 19 4.80 4.18 -14.10
N LYS A 20 5.15 5.38 -13.71
CA LYS A 20 6.27 5.64 -12.80
C LYS A 20 6.04 5.02 -11.41
N ILE A 21 4.81 5.10 -10.92
CA ILE A 21 4.42 4.42 -9.68
C ILE A 21 4.65 2.91 -9.81
N ALA A 22 4.16 2.28 -10.86
CA ALA A 22 4.32 0.86 -11.08
C ALA A 22 5.79 0.45 -11.19
N VAL A 23 6.59 1.17 -11.96
CA VAL A 23 8.02 0.88 -12.13
C VAL A 23 8.79 0.98 -10.81
N ASN A 24 8.45 1.94 -9.98
CA ASN A 24 9.14 2.16 -8.71
C ASN A 24 8.65 1.25 -7.57
N LEU A 25 7.40 0.78 -7.62
CA LEU A 25 6.80 -0.01 -6.54
C LEU A 25 6.85 -1.51 -6.75
N VAL A 26 6.98 -2.00 -7.97
CA VAL A 26 6.93 -3.42 -8.29
C VAL A 26 8.32 -3.93 -8.65
N PRO A 27 9.07 -4.52 -7.71
CA PRO A 27 10.38 -5.11 -8.01
C PRO A 27 10.27 -6.44 -8.74
N PHE A 28 9.20 -7.19 -8.53
CA PHE A 28 8.93 -8.47 -9.17
C PHE A 28 7.49 -8.51 -9.69
N PRO A 29 7.23 -9.02 -10.90
CA PRO A 29 5.92 -8.88 -11.55
C PRO A 29 4.73 -9.39 -10.74
N ARG A 30 4.90 -10.47 -9.98
CA ARG A 30 3.83 -11.06 -9.16
C ARG A 30 3.59 -10.32 -7.85
N LEU A 31 4.60 -9.62 -7.32
CA LEU A 31 4.54 -8.90 -6.06
C LEU A 31 4.06 -7.45 -6.27
N HIS A 32 2.82 -7.31 -6.72
CA HIS A 32 2.23 -6.02 -7.09
C HIS A 32 1.01 -5.62 -6.24
N PHE A 33 0.81 -6.25 -5.10
CA PHE A 33 -0.27 -5.93 -4.18
C PHE A 33 0.19 -4.92 -3.14
N PHE A 34 -0.54 -3.81 -3.02
CA PHE A 34 -0.13 -2.69 -2.18
C PHE A 34 -1.05 -2.51 -0.99
N MET A 35 -0.44 -2.17 0.15
CA MET A 35 -1.15 -1.64 1.30
C MET A 35 -1.34 -0.14 1.09
N THR A 36 -2.54 0.35 1.28
CA THR A 36 -2.87 1.76 1.08
C THR A 36 -3.22 2.44 2.39
N GLY A 37 -2.96 3.73 2.46
CA GLY A 37 -3.33 4.58 3.57
C GLY A 37 -3.58 6.01 3.11
N PHE A 38 -4.23 6.78 3.94
CA PHE A 38 -4.51 8.18 3.69
C PHE A 38 -4.36 8.98 4.99
N ALA A 39 -3.76 10.15 4.91
CA ALA A 39 -3.65 11.10 6.01
C ALA A 39 -3.92 12.53 5.49
N PRO A 40 -4.50 13.41 6.29
CA PRO A 40 -4.98 13.22 7.63
C PRO A 40 -6.41 12.64 7.67
N LEU A 41 -6.73 11.91 8.72
CA LEU A 41 -8.09 11.50 9.04
C LEU A 41 -8.59 12.40 10.18
N THR A 42 -9.31 13.46 9.84
CA THR A 42 -9.77 14.47 10.79
C THR A 42 -11.28 14.74 10.64
N SER A 43 -11.91 15.19 11.71
CA SER A 43 -13.29 15.68 11.68
C SER A 43 -13.34 17.15 11.25
N ARG A 44 -14.49 17.59 10.71
CA ARG A 44 -14.69 18.97 10.28
C ARG A 44 -14.48 19.99 11.40
N GLY A 45 -14.84 19.67 12.64
CA GLY A 45 -14.69 20.55 13.79
C GLY A 45 -13.25 20.69 14.30
N SER A 46 -12.41 19.67 14.09
CA SER A 46 -11.03 19.67 14.57
C SER A 46 -10.02 20.27 13.58
N GLN A 47 -10.41 20.48 12.33
CA GLN A 47 -9.51 21.04 11.30
C GLN A 47 -9.05 22.47 11.60
N GLN A 48 -9.87 23.26 12.29
CA GLN A 48 -9.52 24.64 12.65
C GLN A 48 -8.46 24.74 13.75
N TYR A 49 -8.30 23.67 14.56
CA TYR A 49 -7.44 23.64 15.74
C TYR A 49 -6.15 22.83 15.55
N ARG A 50 -6.02 22.10 14.45
CA ARG A 50 -4.82 21.34 14.12
C ARG A 50 -4.08 21.94 12.94
N ALA A 51 -2.88 22.45 13.20
CA ALA A 51 -1.92 22.77 12.16
C ALA A 51 -1.21 21.46 11.78
N LEU A 52 -1.58 20.89 10.63
CA LEU A 52 -0.90 19.69 10.10
C LEU A 52 0.41 20.10 9.46
N THR A 53 1.48 19.46 9.94
CA THR A 53 2.83 19.61 9.38
C THR A 53 3.22 18.38 8.58
N VAL A 54 4.21 18.50 7.72
CA VAL A 54 4.73 17.36 6.94
C VAL A 54 5.22 16.22 7.84
N PRO A 55 5.93 16.46 8.96
CA PRO A 55 6.29 15.39 9.91
C PRO A 55 5.10 14.65 10.49
N GLU A 56 4.03 15.35 10.85
CA GLU A 56 2.82 14.73 11.39
C GLU A 56 2.10 13.87 10.35
N LEU A 57 1.99 14.36 9.11
CA LEU A 57 1.43 13.58 8.02
C LEU A 57 2.23 12.30 7.76
N THR A 58 3.55 12.40 7.77
CA THR A 58 4.45 11.25 7.56
C THR A 58 4.28 10.22 8.67
N GLN A 59 4.20 10.66 9.92
CA GLN A 59 3.99 9.78 11.06
C GLN A 59 2.63 9.07 10.99
N GLN A 60 1.57 9.78 10.66
CA GLN A 60 0.23 9.19 10.48
C GLN A 60 0.18 8.20 9.31
N MET A 61 0.84 8.52 8.23
CA MET A 61 0.89 7.68 7.01
C MET A 61 1.49 6.30 7.29
N PHE A 62 2.55 6.24 8.10
CA PHE A 62 3.23 4.98 8.45
C PHE A 62 2.66 4.29 9.69
N ASP A 63 1.63 4.85 10.32
CA ASP A 63 0.96 4.19 11.45
C ASP A 63 0.21 2.93 10.97
N ALA A 64 0.47 1.82 11.63
CA ALA A 64 -0.20 0.55 11.34
C ALA A 64 -1.73 0.63 11.44
N LYS A 65 -2.25 1.47 12.33
CA LYS A 65 -3.70 1.68 12.52
C LYS A 65 -4.34 2.45 11.38
N ASN A 66 -3.56 3.16 10.59
CA ASN A 66 -4.03 3.97 9.47
C ASN A 66 -4.03 3.23 8.13
N MET A 67 -3.62 1.97 8.11
CA MET A 67 -3.64 1.15 6.90
C MET A 67 -5.06 0.66 6.61
N MET A 68 -5.46 0.74 5.34
CA MET A 68 -6.77 0.27 4.87
C MET A 68 -6.81 -1.23 4.66
N CYS A 69 -5.67 -1.89 4.63
CA CYS A 69 -5.55 -3.33 4.51
C CYS A 69 -5.48 -3.96 5.91
N ALA A 70 -6.21 -5.06 6.12
CA ALA A 70 -6.21 -5.79 7.38
C ALA A 70 -4.97 -6.70 7.53
N ALA A 71 -3.79 -6.11 7.37
CA ALA A 71 -2.49 -6.73 7.60
C ALA A 71 -1.62 -5.74 8.38
N ASP A 72 -0.86 -6.25 9.34
CA ASP A 72 0.02 -5.40 10.16
C ASP A 72 1.39 -5.26 9.47
N PRO A 73 1.78 -4.05 9.02
CA PRO A 73 3.07 -3.85 8.37
C PRO A 73 4.27 -4.15 9.26
N ARG A 74 4.08 -4.22 10.57
CA ARG A 74 5.14 -4.59 11.53
C ARG A 74 5.50 -6.09 11.48
N HIS A 75 4.63 -6.93 10.92
CA HIS A 75 4.87 -8.37 10.76
C HIS A 75 5.65 -8.71 9.49
N GLY A 76 6.06 -7.73 8.72
CA GLY A 76 6.82 -7.91 7.48
C GLY A 76 7.77 -6.75 7.24
N ARG A 77 8.32 -6.72 6.03
CA ARG A 77 9.19 -5.63 5.57
C ARG A 77 8.62 -4.98 4.33
N TYR A 78 8.82 -3.67 4.21
CA TYR A 78 8.51 -2.96 2.99
C TYR A 78 9.57 -3.25 1.93
N LEU A 79 9.16 -3.73 0.78
CA LEU A 79 10.00 -3.77 -0.42
C LEU A 79 10.18 -2.36 -0.97
N THR A 80 9.06 -1.69 -1.17
CA THR A 80 8.99 -0.32 -1.67
C THR A 80 7.79 0.40 -1.08
N ALA A 81 7.82 1.72 -1.13
CA ALA A 81 6.69 2.55 -0.72
C ALA A 81 6.62 3.82 -1.58
N ALA A 82 5.42 4.34 -1.77
CA ALA A 82 5.18 5.62 -2.41
C ALA A 82 4.34 6.52 -1.50
N ALA A 83 4.75 7.77 -1.40
CA ALA A 83 4.02 8.81 -0.71
C ALA A 83 3.62 9.91 -1.69
N LEU A 84 2.33 10.09 -1.88
CA LEU A 84 1.76 11.06 -2.81
C LEU A 84 1.19 12.23 -2.02
N PHE A 85 1.99 13.28 -1.87
CA PHE A 85 1.62 14.47 -1.14
C PHE A 85 0.79 15.42 -2.00
N ARG A 86 -0.17 16.07 -1.38
CA ARG A 86 -1.00 17.10 -2.01
C ARG A 86 -1.02 18.35 -1.13
N GLY A 87 -0.88 19.50 -1.76
CA GLY A 87 -0.89 20.80 -1.09
C GLY A 87 0.43 21.56 -1.28
N ARG A 88 0.48 22.77 -0.76
CA ARG A 88 1.69 23.59 -0.81
C ARG A 88 2.62 23.20 0.33
N MET A 89 3.75 22.59 -0.01
CA MET A 89 4.78 22.19 0.93
C MET A 89 6.15 22.21 0.28
N SER A 90 7.19 22.27 1.11
CA SER A 90 8.57 22.22 0.63
C SER A 90 8.94 20.79 0.24
N THR A 91 9.43 20.58 -0.98
CA THR A 91 9.95 19.29 -1.42
C THR A 91 11.16 18.85 -0.61
N LYS A 92 12.00 19.80 -0.15
CA LYS A 92 13.12 19.52 0.73
C LYS A 92 12.68 18.91 2.05
N GLU A 93 11.64 19.48 2.66
CA GLU A 93 11.08 18.96 3.92
C GLU A 93 10.51 17.55 3.74
N VAL A 94 9.82 17.30 2.62
CA VAL A 94 9.32 15.98 2.26
C VAL A 94 10.47 14.97 2.15
N ASP A 95 11.52 15.30 1.44
CA ASP A 95 12.69 14.42 1.25
C ASP A 95 13.40 14.14 2.59
N GLU A 96 13.56 15.15 3.44
CA GLU A 96 14.13 14.98 4.77
C GLU A 96 13.29 14.03 5.64
N GLN A 97 11.98 14.16 5.59
CA GLN A 97 11.08 13.27 6.33
C GLN A 97 11.11 11.83 5.80
N MET A 98 11.20 11.64 4.49
CA MET A 98 11.33 10.30 3.90
C MET A 98 12.65 9.64 4.34
N LEU A 99 13.76 10.36 4.33
CA LEU A 99 15.04 9.86 4.82
C LEU A 99 14.99 9.54 6.32
N ASN A 100 14.36 10.38 7.12
CA ASN A 100 14.22 10.13 8.56
C ASN A 100 13.42 8.86 8.84
N VAL A 101 12.33 8.62 8.11
CA VAL A 101 11.53 7.40 8.24
C VAL A 101 12.34 6.16 7.89
N GLN A 102 13.09 6.20 6.79
CA GLN A 102 13.96 5.08 6.40
C GLN A 102 15.03 4.80 7.46
N ASN A 103 15.67 5.82 8.00
CA ASN A 103 16.74 5.68 8.98
C ASN A 103 16.23 5.18 10.34
N LYS A 104 15.09 5.70 10.80
CA LYS A 104 14.50 5.29 12.08
C LYS A 104 13.90 3.90 12.06
N ASN A 105 13.40 3.47 10.92
CA ASN A 105 12.70 2.20 10.75
C ASN A 105 13.42 1.26 9.78
N SER A 106 14.75 1.27 9.78
CA SER A 106 15.57 0.49 8.85
C SER A 106 15.28 -1.02 8.90
N SER A 107 14.84 -1.54 10.05
CA SER A 107 14.46 -2.95 10.20
C SER A 107 13.19 -3.34 9.45
N TYR A 108 12.32 -2.37 9.12
CA TYR A 108 11.07 -2.61 8.39
C TYR A 108 11.19 -2.44 6.88
N PHE A 109 12.37 -2.06 6.39
CA PHE A 109 12.67 -1.93 4.96
C PHE A 109 13.71 -2.98 4.55
N VAL A 110 13.58 -3.51 3.34
CA VAL A 110 14.57 -4.45 2.82
C VAL A 110 15.90 -3.74 2.52
N GLU A 111 17.01 -4.38 2.85
CA GLU A 111 18.35 -3.79 2.75
C GLU A 111 18.85 -3.70 1.31
N TRP A 112 18.44 -4.64 0.47
CA TRP A 112 18.94 -4.77 -0.91
C TRP A 112 18.28 -3.84 -1.92
N ILE A 113 17.23 -3.10 -1.54
CA ILE A 113 16.65 -2.04 -2.36
C ILE A 113 17.06 -0.68 -1.78
N PRO A 114 17.93 0.08 -2.46
CA PRO A 114 18.25 1.45 -2.05
C PRO A 114 17.05 2.37 -2.35
N ASN A 115 16.87 3.41 -1.51
CA ASN A 115 15.79 4.37 -1.67
C ASN A 115 14.41 3.73 -1.84
N ASN A 116 13.99 2.99 -0.83
CA ASN A 116 12.72 2.25 -0.81
C ASN A 116 11.48 3.15 -0.97
N ILE A 117 11.57 4.42 -0.58
CA ILE A 117 10.44 5.35 -0.57
C ILE A 117 10.59 6.35 -1.71
N LYS A 118 9.54 6.46 -2.51
CA LYS A 118 9.40 7.52 -3.52
C LYS A 118 8.32 8.49 -3.10
N ALA A 119 8.61 9.77 -3.23
CA ALA A 119 7.66 10.84 -2.94
C ALA A 119 7.27 11.59 -4.22
N SER A 120 6.03 12.01 -4.28
CA SER A 120 5.55 12.93 -5.30
C SER A 120 4.73 14.04 -4.64
N VAL A 121 4.74 15.23 -5.23
CA VAL A 121 4.07 16.40 -4.68
C VAL A 121 3.19 17.04 -5.75
N CYS A 122 1.92 17.19 -5.43
CA CYS A 122 0.93 17.92 -6.24
C CYS A 122 0.54 19.21 -5.50
N ASP A 123 0.42 20.32 -6.21
CA ASP A 123 0.18 21.64 -5.61
C ASP A 123 -1.25 21.82 -5.08
N ILE A 124 -2.20 21.06 -5.60
CA ILE A 124 -3.63 21.23 -5.31
C ILE A 124 -4.07 20.24 -4.23
N PRO A 125 -4.45 20.72 -3.03
CA PRO A 125 -4.93 19.86 -1.96
C PRO A 125 -6.36 19.37 -2.23
N PRO A 126 -6.81 18.30 -1.54
CA PRO A 126 -8.21 17.89 -1.56
C PRO A 126 -9.12 18.97 -0.97
N LYS A 127 -10.40 18.97 -1.37
CA LYS A 127 -11.38 19.91 -0.84
C LYS A 127 -11.50 19.76 0.70
N GLY A 128 -11.33 20.89 1.40
CA GLY A 128 -11.45 20.93 2.85
C GLY A 128 -10.16 20.65 3.63
N LEU A 129 -9.05 20.35 2.95
CA LEU A 129 -7.75 20.11 3.58
C LEU A 129 -6.70 21.06 3.01
N LYS A 130 -5.75 21.48 3.83
CA LYS A 130 -4.59 22.26 3.37
C LYS A 130 -3.49 21.39 2.80
N MET A 131 -3.31 20.22 3.38
CA MET A 131 -2.33 19.21 2.96
C MET A 131 -2.91 17.81 3.17
N ALA A 132 -2.54 16.89 2.31
CA ALA A 132 -2.90 15.49 2.44
C ALA A 132 -1.80 14.61 1.86
N VAL A 133 -1.78 13.35 2.24
CA VAL A 133 -0.90 12.35 1.68
C VAL A 133 -1.66 11.05 1.44
N ALA A 134 -1.44 10.45 0.29
CA ALA A 134 -1.86 9.09 -0.02
C ALA A 134 -0.63 8.18 0.02
N PHE A 135 -0.74 7.06 0.66
CA PHE A 135 0.32 6.08 0.82
C PHE A 135 0.00 4.81 0.04
N ALA A 136 0.98 4.28 -0.64
CA ALA A 136 0.92 2.97 -1.26
C ALA A 136 2.24 2.24 -0.97
N GLY A 137 2.17 1.14 -0.25
CA GLY A 137 3.35 0.38 0.15
C GLY A 137 3.28 -1.07 -0.29
N ASN A 138 4.38 -1.56 -0.85
CA ASN A 138 4.55 -2.97 -1.18
C ASN A 138 5.26 -3.65 0.00
N SER A 139 4.47 -4.25 0.88
CA SER A 139 4.96 -4.92 2.09
C SER A 139 4.76 -6.41 1.99
N THR A 140 5.71 -7.19 2.50
CA THR A 140 5.55 -8.65 2.64
C THR A 140 4.47 -9.03 3.65
N ALA A 141 4.05 -8.13 4.53
CA ALA A 141 2.97 -8.36 5.48
C ALA A 141 1.60 -8.61 4.83
N ILE A 142 1.42 -8.23 3.55
CA ILE A 142 0.18 -8.48 2.82
C ILE A 142 -0.11 -9.97 2.65
N GLN A 143 0.89 -10.83 2.79
CA GLN A 143 0.72 -12.28 2.79
C GLN A 143 -0.27 -12.77 3.86
N GLU A 144 -0.42 -12.06 4.97
CA GLU A 144 -1.38 -12.40 6.02
C GLU A 144 -2.82 -12.44 5.49
N MET A 145 -3.17 -11.48 4.63
CA MET A 145 -4.47 -11.44 4.01
C MET A 145 -4.69 -12.64 3.09
N PHE A 146 -3.70 -12.99 2.28
CA PHE A 146 -3.77 -14.16 1.41
C PHE A 146 -3.82 -15.46 2.19
N LYS A 147 -3.04 -15.59 3.25
CA LYS A 147 -3.06 -16.76 4.13
C LYS A 147 -4.44 -16.97 4.77
N ARG A 148 -5.06 -15.89 5.25
CA ARG A 148 -6.39 -15.95 5.86
C ARG A 148 -7.44 -16.40 4.86
N VAL A 149 -7.44 -15.87 3.65
CA VAL A 149 -8.36 -16.29 2.59
C VAL A 149 -8.11 -17.75 2.20
N ALA A 150 -6.85 -18.15 2.06
CA ALA A 150 -6.46 -19.52 1.73
C ALA A 150 -6.93 -20.53 2.79
N GLU A 151 -6.86 -20.16 4.06
CA GLU A 151 -7.35 -21.00 5.18
C GLU A 151 -8.87 -21.25 5.07
N TYR A 152 -9.65 -20.19 4.86
CA TYR A 152 -11.10 -20.33 4.68
C TYR A 152 -11.46 -21.10 3.42
N PHE A 153 -10.75 -20.85 2.34
CA PHE A 153 -10.93 -21.57 1.08
C PHE A 153 -10.68 -23.08 1.27
N THR A 154 -9.55 -23.44 1.87
CA THR A 154 -9.19 -24.85 2.11
C THR A 154 -10.22 -25.57 3.00
N ALA A 155 -10.72 -24.90 4.03
CA ALA A 155 -11.73 -25.45 4.93
C ALA A 155 -13.04 -25.78 4.18
N MET A 156 -13.49 -24.90 3.29
CA MET A 156 -14.69 -25.14 2.48
C MET A 156 -14.44 -26.12 1.33
N PHE A 157 -13.35 -25.98 0.62
CA PHE A 157 -13.03 -26.78 -0.56
C PHE A 157 -12.77 -28.25 -0.23
N ARG A 158 -12.15 -28.53 0.91
CA ARG A 158 -11.94 -29.91 1.39
C ARG A 158 -13.25 -30.68 1.51
N ARG A 159 -14.33 -30.00 1.89
CA ARG A 159 -15.68 -30.55 2.00
C ARG A 159 -16.52 -30.37 0.75
N LYS A 160 -15.96 -29.77 -0.32
CA LYS A 160 -16.64 -29.43 -1.58
C LYS A 160 -17.92 -28.60 -1.37
N ALA A 161 -17.91 -27.76 -0.34
CA ALA A 161 -19.04 -26.91 0.00
C ALA A 161 -19.26 -25.86 -1.10
N PHE A 162 -20.51 -25.68 -1.51
CA PHE A 162 -20.95 -24.76 -2.55
C PHE A 162 -20.35 -24.98 -3.95
N LEU A 163 -19.60 -26.04 -4.15
CA LEU A 163 -18.92 -26.31 -5.43
C LEU A 163 -19.92 -26.58 -6.56
N HIS A 164 -21.06 -27.17 -6.27
CA HIS A 164 -22.09 -27.55 -7.27
C HIS A 164 -22.64 -26.35 -8.05
N TRP A 165 -22.64 -25.14 -7.46
CA TRP A 165 -23.08 -23.95 -8.16
C TRP A 165 -22.12 -23.57 -9.30
N TYR A 166 -20.84 -23.78 -9.10
CA TYR A 166 -19.80 -23.48 -10.08
C TYR A 166 -19.69 -24.57 -11.15
N THR A 167 -19.72 -25.81 -10.73
CA THR A 167 -19.70 -26.94 -11.68
C THR A 167 -20.95 -27.00 -12.54
N GLY A 168 -22.10 -26.58 -12.01
CA GLY A 168 -23.35 -26.44 -12.77
C GLY A 168 -23.27 -25.42 -13.90
N GLU A 169 -22.41 -24.40 -13.76
CA GLU A 169 -22.17 -23.37 -14.78
C GLU A 169 -21.00 -23.73 -15.73
N GLY A 170 -20.47 -24.95 -15.65
CA GLY A 170 -19.43 -25.44 -16.56
C GLY A 170 -18.00 -25.26 -16.08
N MET A 171 -17.80 -24.86 -14.84
CA MET A 171 -16.46 -24.71 -14.26
C MET A 171 -15.93 -26.06 -13.77
N ASP A 172 -14.66 -26.35 -14.05
CA ASP A 172 -14.01 -27.59 -13.60
C ASP A 172 -13.46 -27.43 -12.17
N GLU A 173 -13.53 -28.51 -11.40
CA GLU A 173 -12.93 -28.60 -10.06
C GLU A 173 -11.41 -28.33 -10.07
N MET A 174 -10.74 -28.68 -11.14
CA MET A 174 -9.30 -28.44 -11.29
C MET A 174 -8.93 -26.94 -11.27
N GLU A 175 -9.81 -26.07 -11.72
CA GLU A 175 -9.56 -24.61 -11.68
C GLU A 175 -9.44 -24.10 -10.23
N PHE A 176 -10.19 -24.65 -9.31
CA PHE A 176 -10.04 -24.33 -7.87
C PHE A 176 -8.72 -24.80 -7.31
N THR A 177 -8.25 -25.98 -7.70
CA THR A 177 -6.94 -26.52 -7.30
C THR A 177 -5.80 -25.66 -7.83
N GLU A 178 -5.88 -25.24 -9.09
CA GLU A 178 -4.89 -24.34 -9.69
C GLU A 178 -4.87 -22.98 -8.99
N ALA A 179 -6.02 -22.41 -8.67
CA ALA A 179 -6.11 -21.14 -7.96
C ALA A 179 -5.50 -21.23 -6.57
N GLU A 180 -5.75 -22.31 -5.83
CA GLU A 180 -5.13 -22.58 -4.52
C GLU A 180 -3.61 -22.67 -4.64
N SER A 181 -3.11 -23.41 -5.62
CA SER A 181 -1.67 -23.57 -5.88
C SER A 181 -1.03 -22.21 -6.19
N ASN A 182 -1.63 -21.42 -7.07
CA ASN A 182 -1.13 -20.09 -7.43
C ASN A 182 -1.08 -19.14 -6.22
N MET A 183 -2.08 -19.18 -5.35
CA MET A 183 -2.09 -18.39 -4.13
C MET A 183 -1.00 -18.81 -3.15
N ASN A 184 -0.79 -20.11 -2.97
CA ASN A 184 0.27 -20.65 -2.12
C ASN A 184 1.66 -20.30 -2.65
N ASP A 185 1.85 -20.31 -3.96
CA ASP A 185 3.11 -19.88 -4.60
C ASP A 185 3.36 -18.39 -4.36
N LEU A 186 2.34 -17.56 -4.47
CA LEU A 186 2.45 -16.13 -4.19
C LEU A 186 2.83 -15.86 -2.73
N VAL A 187 2.22 -16.57 -1.78
CA VAL A 187 2.57 -16.47 -0.36
C VAL A 187 4.02 -16.88 -0.13
N SER A 188 4.48 -17.94 -0.78
CA SER A 188 5.87 -18.40 -0.68
C SER A 188 6.86 -17.39 -1.24
N GLU A 189 6.53 -16.72 -2.35
CA GLU A 189 7.33 -15.63 -2.91
C GLU A 189 7.45 -14.45 -1.94
N TYR A 190 6.36 -14.03 -1.29
CA TYR A 190 6.43 -12.99 -0.26
C TYR A 190 7.26 -13.40 0.94
N GLN A 191 7.18 -14.65 1.37
CA GLN A 191 8.00 -15.17 2.47
C GLN A 191 9.50 -15.18 2.15
N GLN A 192 9.85 -15.41 0.91
CA GLN A 192 11.25 -15.43 0.46
C GLN A 192 11.94 -14.09 0.69
N TYR A 193 11.21 -12.98 0.57
CA TYR A 193 11.74 -11.62 0.68
C TYR A 193 11.48 -10.94 2.03
N GLN A 194 10.90 -11.67 2.97
CA GLN A 194 10.61 -11.17 4.32
C GLN A 194 11.85 -11.02 5.21
#